data_4be4f140c9ee35ea17ca4a70daa6daef
#
_entry.id   4be4f140c9ee35ea17ca4a70daa6daef
#
_cell.length_a   1.000
_cell.length_b   1.000
_cell.length_c   1.000
_cell.angle_alpha   90.00
_cell.angle_beta   90.00
_cell.angle_gamma   90.00
#
_symmetry.space_group_name_H-M   'P 1'
#
loop_
_entity.id
_entity.type
_entity.pdbx_description
1 polymer ?
#
loop_
_entity_poly.entity_id
_entity_poly.type
_entity_poly.pdbx_seq_one_letter_code
_entity_poly.pdbx_strand_id
1 'polypeptide(L)'
;PYTYWFWMNGNITKEGITKDLEAMHRIGIGGVFNLEGGTGIPKGPVTYLSPEWSELKAHAIKEAARLGIDYVMHNCPGWSSSGGPWITPEYSMQKLTWSETEVAGGKRVDTLLLRPVTELGYYRDIAVLAFPSFKNGKPVGFSDWQLLNNSVFNHRGKIGIQTYDKEQVIRLEDIIDLTNQVDSLGRLNWEAPLGNWTVIRLGHTSTGRKNCAAPDTGVGLECDKFSKQAIQLHFNKMMDLLYPLIKPYVHQIQIGLEIDSWEVGMQNW
;
A
#
# COMPACT_ATOMS: atom_id res chain seq x y z
N PRO A 1 22.38 -5.16 -23.77
CA PRO A 1 21.27 -4.31 -23.31
C PRO A 1 20.09 -5.16 -22.84
N TYR A 2 19.24 -4.59 -21.96
CA TYR A 2 18.00 -5.21 -21.51
C TYR A 2 16.81 -4.41 -22.06
N THR A 3 15.64 -5.07 -22.15
CA THR A 3 14.39 -4.44 -22.60
C THR A 3 13.21 -4.88 -21.75
N TYR A 4 12.19 -4.02 -21.66
CA TYR A 4 10.90 -4.42 -21.13
C TYR A 4 10.19 -5.36 -22.10
N TRP A 5 9.53 -6.38 -21.52
CA TRP A 5 8.73 -7.37 -22.25
C TRP A 5 7.40 -7.57 -21.56
N PHE A 6 6.38 -6.91 -22.08
CA PHE A 6 5.06 -6.88 -21.48
C PHE A 6 4.19 -8.04 -21.92
N TRP A 7 3.64 -8.73 -20.94
CA TRP A 7 2.54 -9.68 -21.16
C TRP A 7 1.21 -8.96 -20.87
N MET A 8 0.38 -8.84 -21.90
CA MET A 8 -0.75 -7.93 -21.90
C MET A 8 -2.04 -8.68 -21.62
N ASN A 9 -2.47 -8.74 -20.35
CA ASN A 9 -3.73 -9.30 -19.84
C ASN A 9 -4.04 -10.72 -20.39
N GLY A 10 -3.04 -11.59 -20.38
CA GLY A 10 -3.19 -12.98 -20.81
C GLY A 10 -3.24 -13.20 -22.33
N ASN A 11 -2.95 -12.18 -23.15
CA ASN A 11 -2.77 -12.32 -24.59
C ASN A 11 -1.39 -12.83 -24.93
N ILE A 12 -1.11 -14.05 -24.49
CA ILE A 12 0.18 -14.72 -24.66
C ILE A 12 0.00 -16.15 -25.17
N THR A 13 0.96 -16.63 -25.94
CA THR A 13 1.00 -18.00 -26.43
C THR A 13 2.42 -18.53 -26.35
N LYS A 14 2.56 -19.84 -26.25
CA LYS A 14 3.86 -20.52 -26.22
C LYS A 14 4.72 -20.22 -27.45
N GLU A 15 4.07 -20.18 -28.61
CA GLU A 15 4.74 -19.85 -29.88
C GLU A 15 5.19 -18.38 -29.92
N GLY A 16 4.32 -17.45 -29.48
CA GLY A 16 4.66 -16.02 -29.38
C GLY A 16 5.84 -15.77 -28.47
N ILE A 17 5.83 -16.38 -27.28
CA ILE A 17 6.94 -16.30 -26.31
C ILE A 17 8.28 -16.73 -26.95
N THR A 18 8.30 -17.86 -27.63
CA THR A 18 9.52 -18.34 -28.32
C THR A 18 9.99 -17.35 -29.38
N LYS A 19 9.07 -16.89 -30.25
CA LYS A 19 9.39 -15.96 -31.34
C LYS A 19 9.90 -14.60 -30.84
N ASP A 20 9.30 -14.08 -29.78
CA ASP A 20 9.74 -12.81 -29.17
C ASP A 20 11.16 -12.92 -28.64
N LEU A 21 11.47 -13.96 -27.86
CA LEU A 21 12.80 -14.17 -27.30
C LEU A 21 13.85 -14.44 -28.38
N GLU A 22 13.51 -15.21 -29.43
CA GLU A 22 14.41 -15.42 -30.58
C GLU A 22 14.68 -14.13 -31.35
N ALA A 23 13.66 -13.27 -31.50
CA ALA A 23 13.83 -11.96 -32.14
C ALA A 23 14.73 -11.05 -31.29
N MET A 24 14.52 -11.01 -29.98
CA MET A 24 15.35 -10.24 -29.04
C MET A 24 16.80 -10.72 -29.05
N HIS A 25 17.04 -12.03 -28.99
CA HIS A 25 18.36 -12.61 -29.07
C HIS A 25 19.08 -12.23 -30.38
N ARG A 26 18.37 -12.34 -31.51
CA ARG A 26 18.93 -12.03 -32.86
C ARG A 26 19.42 -10.59 -32.99
N ILE A 27 18.78 -9.63 -32.28
CA ILE A 27 19.18 -8.21 -32.30
C ILE A 27 20.14 -7.84 -31.16
N GLY A 28 20.58 -8.81 -30.35
CA GLY A 28 21.57 -8.61 -29.29
C GLY A 28 21.04 -8.16 -27.94
N ILE A 29 19.75 -8.37 -27.64
CA ILE A 29 19.20 -8.18 -26.30
C ILE A 29 19.74 -9.28 -25.40
N GLY A 30 20.35 -8.88 -24.27
CA GLY A 30 20.94 -9.78 -23.29
C GLY A 30 20.07 -10.09 -22.09
N GLY A 31 18.95 -9.40 -21.91
CA GLY A 31 18.02 -9.65 -20.82
C GLY A 31 16.68 -8.97 -21.00
N VAL A 32 15.66 -9.49 -20.30
CA VAL A 32 14.29 -8.98 -20.34
C VAL A 32 13.77 -8.69 -18.95
N PHE A 33 12.99 -7.59 -18.83
CA PHE A 33 12.12 -7.29 -17.69
C PHE A 33 10.71 -7.70 -18.06
N ASN A 34 10.27 -8.85 -17.56
CA ASN A 34 8.94 -9.38 -17.86
C ASN A 34 7.89 -8.84 -16.89
N LEU A 35 7.08 -7.90 -17.35
CA LEU A 35 5.96 -7.30 -16.64
C LEU A 35 4.63 -7.79 -17.15
N GLU A 36 3.63 -7.82 -16.26
CA GLU A 36 2.28 -8.24 -16.59
C GLU A 36 1.27 -7.15 -16.27
N GLY A 37 0.67 -6.60 -17.32
CA GLY A 37 -0.33 -5.54 -17.24
C GLY A 37 -1.69 -5.97 -17.76
N GLY A 38 -2.76 -5.37 -17.22
CA GLY A 38 -4.13 -5.73 -17.60
C GLY A 38 -5.08 -4.57 -17.80
N THR A 39 -4.83 -3.42 -17.16
CA THR A 39 -5.76 -2.29 -17.20
C THR A 39 -5.94 -1.73 -18.61
N GLY A 40 -7.19 -1.67 -19.06
CA GLY A 40 -7.54 -1.14 -20.39
C GLY A 40 -7.25 -2.07 -21.57
N ILE A 41 -6.83 -3.32 -21.28
CA ILE A 41 -6.47 -4.30 -22.30
C ILE A 41 -7.53 -5.40 -22.32
N PRO A 42 -8.06 -5.79 -23.49
CA PRO A 42 -8.98 -6.91 -23.61
C PRO A 42 -8.38 -8.18 -23.00
N LYS A 43 -9.18 -8.90 -22.24
CA LYS A 43 -8.75 -10.17 -21.61
C LYS A 43 -8.40 -11.19 -22.68
N GLY A 44 -7.20 -11.75 -22.56
CA GLY A 44 -6.73 -12.87 -23.37
C GLY A 44 -7.22 -14.24 -22.83
N PRO A 45 -6.86 -15.32 -23.52
CA PRO A 45 -7.26 -16.66 -23.14
C PRO A 45 -6.59 -17.15 -21.84
N VAL A 46 -5.41 -16.65 -21.50
CA VAL A 46 -4.62 -17.11 -20.35
C VAL A 46 -4.93 -16.25 -19.11
N THR A 47 -5.43 -16.91 -18.07
CA THR A 47 -5.72 -16.23 -16.81
C THR A 47 -4.43 -16.13 -15.97
N TYR A 48 -4.09 -14.91 -15.52
CA TYR A 48 -2.94 -14.69 -14.64
C TYR A 48 -3.04 -15.56 -13.38
N LEU A 49 -1.93 -16.13 -12.93
CA LEU A 49 -1.81 -17.07 -11.80
C LEU A 49 -2.53 -18.43 -12.00
N SER A 50 -3.04 -18.73 -13.18
CA SER A 50 -3.57 -20.06 -13.48
C SER A 50 -2.45 -21.08 -13.72
N PRO A 51 -2.76 -22.40 -13.68
CA PRO A 51 -1.80 -23.43 -14.09
C PRO A 51 -1.23 -23.20 -15.50
N GLU A 52 -2.08 -22.80 -16.45
CA GLU A 52 -1.65 -22.48 -17.82
C GLU A 52 -0.67 -21.29 -17.86
N TRP A 53 -0.94 -20.24 -17.09
CA TRP A 53 0.00 -19.13 -16.93
C TRP A 53 1.36 -19.61 -16.39
N SER A 54 1.34 -20.50 -15.37
CA SER A 54 2.57 -21.05 -14.79
C SER A 54 3.36 -21.87 -15.81
N GLU A 55 2.69 -22.65 -16.66
CA GLU A 55 3.33 -23.40 -17.75
C GLU A 55 3.96 -22.48 -18.78
N LEU A 56 3.29 -21.37 -19.16
CA LEU A 56 3.85 -20.39 -20.09
C LEU A 56 5.01 -19.61 -19.47
N LYS A 57 4.95 -19.28 -18.18
CA LYS A 57 6.04 -18.66 -17.45
C LYS A 57 7.26 -19.59 -17.41
N ALA A 58 7.06 -20.86 -17.07
CA ALA A 58 8.14 -21.86 -17.12
C ALA A 58 8.74 -22.02 -18.53
N HIS A 59 7.89 -22.00 -19.57
CA HIS A 59 8.35 -22.03 -20.95
C HIS A 59 9.20 -20.79 -21.29
N ALA A 60 8.79 -19.60 -20.89
CA ALA A 60 9.53 -18.37 -21.14
C ALA A 60 10.93 -18.39 -20.49
N ILE A 61 11.02 -18.84 -19.22
CA ILE A 61 12.30 -18.96 -18.52
C ILE A 61 13.18 -20.01 -19.18
N LYS A 62 12.62 -21.13 -19.61
CA LYS A 62 13.35 -22.18 -20.36
C LYS A 62 13.91 -21.65 -21.68
N GLU A 63 13.11 -20.92 -22.45
CA GLU A 63 13.54 -20.35 -23.73
C GLU A 63 14.60 -19.25 -23.53
N ALA A 64 14.43 -18.39 -22.52
CA ALA A 64 15.43 -17.42 -22.14
C ALA A 64 16.77 -18.09 -21.80
N ALA A 65 16.76 -19.16 -21.00
CA ALA A 65 17.96 -19.93 -20.69
C ALA A 65 18.57 -20.59 -21.94
N ARG A 66 17.76 -21.14 -22.85
CA ARG A 66 18.23 -21.71 -24.13
C ARG A 66 18.96 -20.69 -24.98
N LEU A 67 18.55 -19.42 -24.94
CA LEU A 67 19.10 -18.33 -25.74
C LEU A 67 20.17 -17.52 -24.99
N GLY A 68 20.42 -17.80 -23.71
CA GLY A 68 21.36 -17.01 -22.90
C GLY A 68 20.88 -15.61 -22.59
N ILE A 69 19.55 -15.41 -22.52
CA ILE A 69 18.91 -14.15 -22.16
C ILE A 69 18.62 -14.15 -20.66
N ASP A 70 19.08 -13.16 -19.92
CA ASP A 70 18.75 -12.97 -18.52
C ASP A 70 17.26 -12.67 -18.34
N TYR A 71 16.65 -13.18 -17.25
CA TYR A 71 15.23 -13.09 -17.04
C TYR A 71 14.91 -12.41 -15.71
N VAL A 72 14.40 -11.20 -15.77
CA VAL A 72 13.96 -10.44 -14.60
C VAL A 72 12.43 -10.41 -14.58
N MET A 73 11.84 -10.85 -13.48
CA MET A 73 10.41 -10.86 -13.29
C MET A 73 9.97 -9.69 -12.42
N HIS A 74 8.81 -9.14 -12.69
CA HIS A 74 8.21 -8.17 -11.79
C HIS A 74 7.77 -8.84 -10.49
N ASN A 75 7.94 -8.15 -9.35
CA ASN A 75 7.66 -8.70 -8.03
C ASN A 75 6.17 -8.69 -7.64
N CYS A 76 5.31 -8.15 -8.48
CA CYS A 76 3.87 -8.10 -8.27
C CYS A 76 3.11 -8.07 -9.61
N PRO A 77 1.81 -8.35 -9.63
CA PRO A 77 0.98 -8.08 -10.80
C PRO A 77 0.80 -6.58 -11.03
N GLY A 78 0.93 -6.12 -12.26
CA GLY A 78 1.00 -4.70 -12.62
C GLY A 78 2.39 -4.12 -12.39
N TRP A 79 2.51 -2.81 -12.23
CA TRP A 79 3.75 -2.08 -12.00
C TRP A 79 3.72 -1.14 -10.79
N SER A 80 2.88 -1.41 -9.80
CA SER A 80 3.00 -0.82 -8.48
C SER A 80 3.90 -1.70 -7.64
N SER A 81 4.91 -1.21 -7.04
CA SER A 81 6.02 -1.94 -6.39
C SER A 81 5.67 -3.14 -5.48
N SER A 82 4.39 -3.43 -5.21
CA SER A 82 3.93 -4.58 -4.43
C SER A 82 2.40 -4.77 -4.55
N GLY A 83 1.86 -5.74 -3.85
CA GLY A 83 0.42 -5.96 -3.77
C GLY A 83 -0.05 -7.22 -4.50
N GLY A 84 -1.32 -7.52 -4.36
CA GLY A 84 -1.92 -8.69 -4.98
C GLY A 84 -3.09 -9.27 -4.20
N PRO A 85 -3.74 -10.32 -4.73
CA PRO A 85 -4.98 -10.88 -4.16
C PRO A 85 -4.81 -11.50 -2.77
N TRP A 86 -3.59 -11.75 -2.33
CA TRP A 86 -3.27 -12.30 -1.00
C TRP A 86 -3.11 -11.24 0.10
N ILE A 87 -3.17 -9.94 -0.23
CA ILE A 87 -3.03 -8.87 0.76
C ILE A 87 -4.39 -8.58 1.39
N THR A 88 -4.48 -8.81 2.70
CA THR A 88 -5.66 -8.46 3.50
C THR A 88 -5.60 -7.00 3.96
N PRO A 89 -6.71 -6.40 4.42
CA PRO A 89 -6.70 -5.03 4.94
C PRO A 89 -5.65 -4.77 6.04
N GLU A 90 -5.33 -5.77 6.85
CA GLU A 90 -4.32 -5.69 7.91
C GLU A 90 -2.90 -5.51 7.36
N TYR A 91 -2.59 -6.17 6.24
CA TYR A 91 -1.27 -6.12 5.60
C TYR A 91 -1.21 -5.15 4.43
N SER A 92 -2.31 -4.42 4.19
CA SER A 92 -2.39 -3.42 3.14
C SER A 92 -1.74 -2.11 3.55
N MET A 93 -1.44 -1.28 2.58
CA MET A 93 -0.98 0.10 2.77
C MET A 93 -1.92 0.85 3.70
N GLN A 94 -1.40 1.49 4.76
CA GLN A 94 -2.15 2.11 5.84
C GLN A 94 -2.20 3.63 5.72
N LYS A 95 -3.20 4.24 6.34
CA LYS A 95 -3.34 5.68 6.54
C LYS A 95 -3.82 5.99 7.95
N LEU A 96 -3.40 7.13 8.49
CA LEU A 96 -3.93 7.64 9.74
C LEU A 96 -5.41 8.02 9.59
N THR A 97 -6.16 7.78 10.65
CA THR A 97 -7.54 8.20 10.81
C THR A 97 -7.78 8.61 12.26
N TRP A 98 -8.72 9.52 12.50
CA TRP A 98 -9.02 9.98 13.84
C TRP A 98 -10.49 10.39 13.98
N SER A 99 -10.92 10.49 15.22
CA SER A 99 -12.18 11.09 15.61
C SER A 99 -11.96 12.05 16.77
N GLU A 100 -12.85 12.99 16.94
CA GLU A 100 -12.79 13.99 17.99
C GLU A 100 -14.05 13.93 18.85
N THR A 101 -13.89 14.12 20.15
CA THR A 101 -14.98 14.17 21.11
C THR A 101 -14.73 15.34 22.07
N GLU A 102 -15.70 16.27 22.15
CA GLU A 102 -15.63 17.38 23.10
C GLU A 102 -16.18 16.91 24.45
N VAL A 103 -15.46 17.24 25.53
CA VAL A 103 -15.87 16.90 26.89
C VAL A 103 -15.68 18.10 27.83
N ALA A 104 -16.63 18.25 28.78
CA ALA A 104 -16.51 19.23 29.84
C ALA A 104 -15.78 18.60 31.04
N GLY A 105 -14.69 19.22 31.45
CA GLY A 105 -13.86 18.80 32.59
C GLY A 105 -14.38 19.35 33.94
N GLY A 106 -13.53 19.21 34.96
CA GLY A 106 -13.89 19.47 36.35
C GLY A 106 -14.74 18.38 37.01
N LYS A 107 -14.84 17.21 36.37
CA LYS A 107 -15.57 16.02 36.80
C LYS A 107 -15.02 14.77 36.11
N ARG A 108 -15.41 13.63 36.65
CA ARG A 108 -15.16 12.34 35.98
C ARG A 108 -15.94 12.27 34.66
N VAL A 109 -15.20 11.99 33.58
CA VAL A 109 -15.72 11.73 32.24
C VAL A 109 -15.78 10.22 32.05
N ASP A 110 -16.96 9.71 31.77
CA ASP A 110 -17.21 8.31 31.40
C ASP A 110 -18.03 8.32 30.11
N THR A 111 -17.36 8.12 28.98
CA THR A 111 -18.00 8.26 27.67
C THR A 111 -17.42 7.29 26.65
N LEU A 112 -18.24 6.90 25.68
CA LEU A 112 -17.79 6.13 24.52
C LEU A 112 -17.25 7.09 23.46
N LEU A 113 -15.96 7.00 23.17
CA LEU A 113 -15.35 7.78 22.11
C LEU A 113 -15.81 7.29 20.73
N LEU A 114 -16.07 8.23 19.85
CA LEU A 114 -16.40 7.91 18.46
C LEU A 114 -15.29 7.08 17.83
N ARG A 115 -15.66 6.01 17.14
CA ARG A 115 -14.71 5.26 16.34
C ARG A 115 -14.35 6.08 15.10
N PRO A 116 -13.06 6.23 14.76
CA PRO A 116 -12.65 6.88 13.51
C PRO A 116 -13.22 6.20 12.27
N VAL A 117 -13.32 6.96 11.17
CA VAL A 117 -13.73 6.40 9.87
C VAL A 117 -12.73 5.35 9.43
N THR A 118 -13.25 4.20 8.98
CA THR A 118 -12.43 3.06 8.59
C THR A 118 -12.63 2.71 7.13
N GLU A 119 -11.60 2.16 6.52
CA GLU A 119 -11.63 1.58 5.19
C GLU A 119 -11.59 0.06 5.30
N LEU A 120 -12.41 -0.63 4.50
CA LEU A 120 -12.50 -2.10 4.48
C LEU A 120 -12.73 -2.75 5.86
N GLY A 121 -13.32 -2.02 6.80
CA GLY A 121 -13.62 -2.51 8.15
C GLY A 121 -12.40 -2.71 9.08
N TYR A 122 -11.20 -2.46 8.62
CA TYR A 122 -9.97 -2.59 9.41
C TYR A 122 -9.66 -1.31 10.18
N TYR A 123 -9.28 -1.46 11.44
CA TYR A 123 -8.86 -0.36 12.32
C TYR A 123 -8.00 -0.87 13.47
N ARG A 124 -6.98 -0.09 13.82
CA ARG A 124 -6.20 -0.25 15.05
C ARG A 124 -5.99 1.11 15.71
N ASP A 125 -6.20 1.16 17.02
CA ASP A 125 -5.88 2.34 17.83
C ASP A 125 -4.37 2.55 17.90
N ILE A 126 -3.96 3.82 17.90
CA ILE A 126 -2.57 4.26 18.12
C ILE A 126 -2.48 4.95 19.47
N ALA A 127 -3.30 5.98 19.67
CA ALA A 127 -3.30 6.79 20.89
C ALA A 127 -4.64 7.51 21.07
N VAL A 128 -4.94 7.83 22.32
CA VAL A 128 -6.01 8.77 22.69
C VAL A 128 -5.37 9.91 23.43
N LEU A 129 -5.52 11.12 22.89
CA LEU A 129 -4.92 12.33 23.42
C LEU A 129 -6.00 13.36 23.75
N ALA A 130 -5.82 14.12 24.83
CA ALA A 130 -6.68 15.25 25.17
C ALA A 130 -5.88 16.55 25.20
N PHE A 131 -6.51 17.63 24.78
CA PHE A 131 -5.96 18.97 24.86
C PHE A 131 -7.08 19.99 25.12
N PRO A 132 -6.77 21.17 25.70
CA PRO A 132 -7.76 22.20 25.92
C PRO A 132 -8.43 22.62 24.60
N SER A 133 -9.77 22.64 24.59
CA SER A 133 -10.52 23.04 23.39
C SER A 133 -10.25 24.50 23.04
N PHE A 134 -10.21 24.80 21.77
CA PHE A 134 -10.01 26.18 21.28
C PHE A 134 -11.16 27.09 21.70
N LYS A 135 -10.86 28.23 22.32
CA LYS A 135 -11.86 29.18 22.81
C LYS A 135 -12.72 29.80 21.71
N ASN A 136 -12.15 29.99 20.53
CA ASN A 136 -12.79 30.65 19.40
C ASN A 136 -13.11 29.67 18.24
N GLY A 137 -13.29 28.40 18.54
CA GLY A 137 -13.45 27.34 17.55
C GLY A 137 -12.13 26.92 16.91
N LYS A 138 -12.19 25.93 16.02
CA LYS A 138 -11.00 25.42 15.34
C LYS A 138 -10.39 26.49 14.44
N PRO A 139 -9.05 26.60 14.37
CA PRO A 139 -8.38 27.49 13.44
C PRO A 139 -8.87 27.29 12.00
N VAL A 140 -9.06 28.39 11.28
CA VAL A 140 -9.36 28.36 9.85
C VAL A 140 -8.14 27.75 9.15
N GLY A 141 -8.34 26.73 8.32
CA GLY A 141 -7.24 26.02 7.65
C GLY A 141 -6.83 24.70 8.30
N PHE A 142 -7.55 24.27 9.34
CA PHE A 142 -7.39 22.94 9.96
C PHE A 142 -7.65 21.78 8.96
N SER A 143 -8.17 22.09 7.76
CA SER A 143 -8.27 21.17 6.62
C SER A 143 -6.93 20.61 6.16
N ASP A 144 -5.80 21.25 6.52
CA ASP A 144 -4.47 20.76 6.18
C ASP A 144 -4.11 19.44 6.90
N TRP A 145 -4.82 19.08 7.95
CA TRP A 145 -4.77 17.76 8.55
C TRP A 145 -5.18 16.65 7.57
N GLN A 146 -6.04 16.97 6.63
CA GLN A 146 -6.39 16.06 5.55
C GLN A 146 -5.20 15.77 4.65
N LEU A 147 -4.22 16.67 4.56
CA LEU A 147 -2.98 16.45 3.82
C LEU A 147 -2.11 15.35 4.45
N LEU A 148 -2.14 15.23 5.77
CA LEU A 148 -1.45 14.13 6.48
C LEU A 148 -2.11 12.77 6.22
N ASN A 149 -3.40 12.77 5.89
CA ASN A 149 -4.18 11.56 5.67
C ASN A 149 -4.37 11.23 4.18
N ASN A 150 -4.19 12.20 3.30
CA ASN A 150 -4.30 12.00 1.87
C ASN A 150 -2.91 11.96 1.25
N SER A 151 -2.75 11.10 0.27
CA SER A 151 -1.59 11.15 -0.60
C SER A 151 -1.44 12.55 -1.17
N VAL A 152 -0.41 13.26 -0.77
CA VAL A 152 -0.11 14.63 -1.24
C VAL A 152 0.22 14.64 -2.74
N PHE A 153 0.42 13.49 -3.34
CA PHE A 153 0.81 13.33 -4.74
C PHE A 153 -0.18 13.97 -5.74
N ASN A 154 -1.44 14.06 -5.38
CA ASN A 154 -2.46 14.69 -6.23
C ASN A 154 -2.68 16.18 -5.93
N HIS A 155 -1.94 16.75 -5.00
CA HIS A 155 -2.09 18.16 -4.64
C HIS A 155 -1.29 19.04 -5.60
N ARG A 156 -1.91 19.51 -6.66
CA ARG A 156 -1.31 20.44 -7.64
C ARG A 156 -1.32 21.90 -7.19
N GLY A 157 -1.77 22.17 -5.95
CA GLY A 157 -1.81 23.51 -5.38
C GLY A 157 -0.52 23.87 -4.64
N LYS A 158 -0.16 25.15 -4.66
CA LYS A 158 0.87 25.67 -3.72
C LYS A 158 0.30 25.55 -2.32
N ILE A 159 0.93 24.73 -1.46
CA ILE A 159 0.68 24.75 -0.02
C ILE A 159 1.26 26.08 0.46
N GLY A 160 0.39 27.05 0.74
CA GLY A 160 0.81 28.30 1.37
C GLY A 160 1.31 28.01 2.79
N ILE A 161 2.41 28.65 3.19
CA ILE A 161 2.81 28.65 4.59
C ILE A 161 1.73 29.44 5.33
N GLN A 162 0.96 28.77 6.19
CA GLN A 162 0.00 29.42 7.08
C GLN A 162 0.73 29.76 8.39
N THR A 163 0.58 31.00 8.83
CA THR A 163 1.02 31.44 10.15
C THR A 163 -0.19 31.43 11.08
N TYR A 164 -0.03 30.85 12.25
CA TYR A 164 -1.08 30.78 13.27
C TYR A 164 -0.70 31.67 14.45
N ASP A 165 -1.69 32.29 15.07
CA ASP A 165 -1.51 32.98 16.32
C ASP A 165 -1.20 31.97 17.44
N LYS A 166 -0.43 32.41 18.45
CA LYS A 166 -0.05 31.51 19.58
C LYS A 166 -1.23 30.85 20.26
N GLU A 167 -2.39 31.52 20.26
CA GLU A 167 -3.65 31.01 20.85
C GLU A 167 -4.32 29.91 20.00
N GLN A 168 -3.86 29.73 18.75
CA GLN A 168 -4.33 28.72 17.82
C GLN A 168 -3.41 27.48 17.77
N VAL A 169 -2.37 27.45 18.61
CA VAL A 169 -1.39 26.36 18.66
C VAL A 169 -1.48 25.67 20.02
N ILE A 170 -1.69 24.36 20.00
CA ILE A 170 -1.65 23.53 21.21
C ILE A 170 -0.19 23.23 21.52
N ARG A 171 0.24 23.52 22.74
CA ARG A 171 1.60 23.22 23.17
C ARG A 171 1.69 21.75 23.59
N LEU A 172 2.83 21.12 23.35
CA LEU A 172 3.03 19.71 23.72
C LEU A 172 2.78 19.44 25.21
N GLU A 173 3.11 20.39 26.07
CA GLU A 173 2.90 20.32 27.51
C GLU A 173 1.44 20.37 27.95
N ASP A 174 0.55 20.84 27.07
CA ASP A 174 -0.91 20.88 27.32
C ASP A 174 -1.62 19.61 26.82
N ILE A 175 -0.89 18.69 26.21
CA ILE A 175 -1.43 17.42 25.70
C ILE A 175 -1.35 16.36 26.80
N ILE A 176 -2.49 15.73 27.08
CA ILE A 176 -2.58 14.62 28.03
C ILE A 176 -2.76 13.33 27.27
N ASP A 177 -1.90 12.34 27.50
CA ASP A 177 -2.05 10.98 26.96
C ASP A 177 -3.07 10.18 27.79
N LEU A 178 -4.18 9.81 27.18
CA LEU A 178 -5.27 9.04 27.77
C LEU A 178 -5.34 7.60 27.22
N THR A 179 -4.35 7.16 26.47
CA THR A 179 -4.35 5.87 25.78
C THR A 179 -4.66 4.70 26.75
N ASN A 180 -4.08 4.73 27.95
CA ASN A 180 -4.30 3.71 28.97
C ASN A 180 -5.60 3.89 29.77
N GLN A 181 -6.39 4.93 29.51
CA GLN A 181 -7.67 5.20 30.18
C GLN A 181 -8.88 4.86 29.31
N VAL A 182 -8.61 4.28 28.13
CA VAL A 182 -9.62 3.82 27.19
C VAL A 182 -9.60 2.30 27.10
N ASP A 183 -10.77 1.69 27.22
CA ASP A 183 -10.90 0.24 27.07
C ASP A 183 -10.92 -0.21 25.58
N SER A 184 -10.94 -1.52 25.36
CA SER A 184 -10.94 -2.14 24.03
C SER A 184 -12.19 -1.80 23.20
N LEU A 185 -13.26 -1.31 23.81
CA LEU A 185 -14.48 -0.86 23.15
C LEU A 185 -14.44 0.64 22.82
N GLY A 186 -13.42 1.36 23.30
CA GLY A 186 -13.28 2.80 23.11
C GLY A 186 -13.95 3.63 24.21
N ARG A 187 -14.27 3.05 25.38
CA ARG A 187 -14.85 3.77 26.50
C ARG A 187 -13.75 4.44 27.29
N LEU A 188 -13.79 5.76 27.36
CA LEU A 188 -12.90 6.60 28.15
C LEU A 188 -13.42 6.72 29.57
N ASN A 189 -12.52 6.54 30.56
CA ASN A 189 -12.78 6.83 31.95
C ASN A 189 -11.65 7.72 32.49
N TRP A 190 -11.95 9.01 32.69
CA TRP A 190 -10.93 10.02 32.95
C TRP A 190 -11.42 11.08 33.95
N GLU A 191 -10.60 11.40 34.95
CA GLU A 191 -10.79 12.56 35.84
C GLU A 191 -10.28 13.81 35.12
N ALA A 192 -11.18 14.47 34.37
CA ALA A 192 -10.82 15.59 33.53
C ALA A 192 -10.57 16.87 34.35
N PRO A 193 -9.46 17.59 34.18
CA PRO A 193 -9.22 18.87 34.81
C PRO A 193 -10.31 19.90 34.41
N LEU A 194 -10.44 20.96 35.22
CA LEU A 194 -11.42 22.02 34.94
C LEU A 194 -11.17 22.65 33.55
N GLY A 195 -12.22 22.84 32.79
CA GLY A 195 -12.19 23.42 31.44
C GLY A 195 -12.90 22.55 30.39
N ASN A 196 -12.86 22.99 29.15
CA ASN A 196 -13.34 22.19 28.01
C ASN A 196 -12.16 21.51 27.32
N TRP A 197 -12.34 20.28 26.98
CA TRP A 197 -11.29 19.44 26.39
C TRP A 197 -11.76 18.83 25.09
N THR A 198 -10.87 18.79 24.11
CA THR A 198 -11.03 17.98 22.90
C THR A 198 -10.21 16.71 23.08
N VAL A 199 -10.91 15.58 23.03
CA VAL A 199 -10.29 14.24 23.04
C VAL A 199 -10.23 13.75 21.62
N ILE A 200 -9.01 13.48 21.14
CA ILE A 200 -8.75 12.90 19.82
C ILE A 200 -8.40 11.42 19.98
N ARG A 201 -9.13 10.55 19.28
CA ARG A 201 -8.82 9.12 19.16
C ARG A 201 -8.15 8.88 17.83
N LEU A 202 -6.87 8.56 17.85
CA LEU A 202 -6.02 8.33 16.69
C LEU A 202 -5.88 6.82 16.43
N GLY A 203 -5.94 6.45 15.18
CA GLY A 203 -5.68 5.09 14.76
C GLY A 203 -5.25 5.02 13.30
N HIS A 204 -5.10 3.81 12.79
CA HIS A 204 -4.82 3.59 11.37
C HIS A 204 -5.80 2.61 10.75
N THR A 205 -5.96 2.74 9.46
CA THR A 205 -6.85 1.93 8.62
C THR A 205 -6.20 1.70 7.26
N SER A 206 -6.72 0.74 6.51
CA SER A 206 -6.28 0.53 5.12
C SER A 206 -6.45 1.80 4.28
N THR A 207 -5.59 2.04 3.30
CA THR A 207 -5.84 3.05 2.27
C THR A 207 -6.91 2.62 1.27
N GLY A 208 -7.23 1.33 1.20
CA GLY A 208 -8.11 0.75 0.17
C GLY A 208 -7.50 0.73 -1.23
N ARG A 209 -6.24 1.19 -1.37
CA ARG A 209 -5.57 1.24 -2.68
C ARG A 209 -5.23 -0.16 -3.16
N LYS A 210 -5.38 -0.36 -4.46
CA LYS A 210 -5.07 -1.61 -5.14
C LYS A 210 -3.85 -1.42 -6.02
N ASN A 211 -3.13 -2.51 -6.28
CA ASN A 211 -2.03 -2.55 -7.22
C ASN A 211 -2.49 -2.08 -8.61
N CYS A 212 -1.65 -1.25 -9.25
CA CYS A 212 -2.00 -0.58 -10.50
C CYS A 212 -1.62 -1.42 -11.70
N ALA A 213 -2.50 -1.36 -12.72
CA ALA A 213 -2.41 -2.00 -14.02
C ALA A 213 -2.32 -3.55 -13.97
N ALA A 214 -2.69 -4.16 -12.84
CA ALA A 214 -2.67 -5.62 -12.72
C ALA A 214 -3.70 -6.30 -13.65
N PRO A 215 -3.41 -7.51 -14.14
CA PRO A 215 -4.43 -8.38 -14.73
C PRO A 215 -5.57 -8.67 -13.73
N ASP A 216 -6.78 -8.94 -14.22
CA ASP A 216 -7.99 -9.06 -13.38
C ASP A 216 -7.82 -9.94 -12.14
N THR A 217 -7.24 -11.14 -12.30
CA THR A 217 -7.01 -12.08 -11.20
C THR A 217 -5.80 -11.74 -10.32
N GLY A 218 -4.98 -10.80 -10.76
CA GLY A 218 -3.85 -10.25 -10.00
C GLY A 218 -4.21 -9.02 -9.18
N VAL A 219 -5.41 -8.43 -9.40
CA VAL A 219 -5.83 -7.24 -8.66
C VAL A 219 -6.02 -7.57 -7.19
N GLY A 220 -5.39 -6.79 -6.31
CA GLY A 220 -5.52 -6.88 -4.86
C GLY A 220 -5.08 -5.60 -4.19
N LEU A 221 -5.06 -5.61 -2.87
CA LEU A 221 -4.61 -4.46 -2.11
C LEU A 221 -3.10 -4.25 -2.26
N GLU A 222 -2.69 -3.00 -2.24
CA GLU A 222 -1.29 -2.61 -2.15
C GLU A 222 -0.74 -2.98 -0.77
N CYS A 223 0.47 -3.55 -0.73
CA CYS A 223 1.10 -4.01 0.50
C CYS A 223 1.58 -2.84 1.36
N ASP A 224 1.54 -3.00 2.69
CA ASP A 224 2.21 -2.08 3.62
C ASP A 224 3.73 -2.24 3.54
N LYS A 225 4.38 -1.33 2.84
CA LYS A 225 5.83 -1.34 2.62
C LYS A 225 6.65 -0.98 3.86
N PHE A 226 6.01 -0.44 4.91
CA PHE A 226 6.65 -0.16 6.20
C PHE A 226 6.52 -1.30 7.20
N SER A 227 5.68 -2.30 6.89
CA SER A 227 5.51 -3.49 7.71
C SER A 227 6.38 -4.65 7.20
N LYS A 228 7.38 -5.05 8.00
CA LYS A 228 8.21 -6.22 7.69
C LYS A 228 7.36 -7.49 7.48
N GLN A 229 6.29 -7.64 8.26
CA GLN A 229 5.40 -8.81 8.17
C GLN A 229 4.61 -8.82 6.86
N ALA A 230 4.09 -7.64 6.45
CA ALA A 230 3.35 -7.51 5.20
C ALA A 230 4.25 -7.76 3.98
N ILE A 231 5.46 -7.20 3.97
CA ILE A 231 6.44 -7.44 2.89
C ILE A 231 6.87 -8.92 2.87
N GLN A 232 7.10 -9.53 4.03
CA GLN A 232 7.46 -10.96 4.07
C GLN A 232 6.33 -11.84 3.53
N LEU A 233 5.08 -11.53 3.89
CA LEU A 233 3.91 -12.25 3.34
C LEU A 233 3.87 -12.11 1.81
N HIS A 234 3.99 -10.90 1.30
CA HIS A 234 3.99 -10.62 -0.14
C HIS A 234 5.11 -11.37 -0.85
N PHE A 235 6.34 -11.24 -0.37
CA PHE A 235 7.51 -11.92 -0.94
C PHE A 235 7.33 -13.44 -0.95
N ASN A 236 6.90 -14.03 0.16
CA ASN A 236 6.69 -15.49 0.24
C ASN A 236 5.64 -15.95 -0.76
N LYS A 237 4.51 -15.24 -0.88
CA LYS A 237 3.46 -15.59 -1.84
C LYS A 237 3.93 -15.54 -3.29
N MET A 238 4.73 -14.53 -3.65
CA MET A 238 5.34 -14.45 -4.98
C MET A 238 6.37 -15.56 -5.19
N MET A 239 7.25 -15.81 -4.22
CA MET A 239 8.28 -16.84 -4.34
C MET A 239 7.74 -18.26 -4.32
N ASP A 240 6.67 -18.55 -3.59
CA ASP A 240 5.99 -19.86 -3.63
C ASP A 240 5.52 -20.20 -5.05
N LEU A 241 5.12 -19.19 -5.83
CA LEU A 241 4.69 -19.36 -7.23
C LEU A 241 5.89 -19.41 -8.19
N LEU A 242 6.89 -18.55 -8.02
CA LEU A 242 7.96 -18.35 -9.00
C LEU A 242 9.17 -19.26 -8.77
N TYR A 243 9.51 -19.56 -7.51
CA TYR A 243 10.72 -20.31 -7.21
C TYR A 243 10.75 -21.72 -7.87
N PRO A 244 9.67 -22.51 -7.90
CA PRO A 244 9.66 -23.78 -8.61
C PRO A 244 9.98 -23.64 -10.11
N LEU A 245 9.58 -22.54 -10.73
CA LEU A 245 9.76 -22.27 -12.15
C LEU A 245 11.19 -21.85 -12.48
N ILE A 246 11.84 -21.09 -11.59
CA ILE A 246 13.19 -20.55 -11.80
C ILE A 246 14.31 -21.48 -11.35
N LYS A 247 14.09 -22.31 -10.33
CA LYS A 247 15.09 -23.18 -9.71
C LYS A 247 15.92 -23.98 -10.70
N PRO A 248 15.39 -24.57 -11.79
CA PRO A 248 16.18 -25.32 -12.75
C PRO A 248 17.19 -24.49 -13.55
N TYR A 249 17.03 -23.16 -13.57
CA TYR A 249 17.76 -22.26 -14.48
C TYR A 249 18.68 -21.24 -13.79
N VAL A 250 18.68 -21.17 -12.46
CA VAL A 250 19.47 -20.17 -11.67
C VAL A 250 21.00 -20.24 -11.90
N HIS A 251 21.50 -21.32 -12.45
CA HIS A 251 22.93 -21.48 -12.80
C HIS A 251 23.20 -21.32 -14.30
N GLN A 252 22.18 -21.03 -15.11
CA GLN A 252 22.32 -20.94 -16.56
C GLN A 252 22.25 -19.49 -17.05
N ILE A 253 21.40 -18.69 -16.45
CA ILE A 253 21.19 -17.26 -16.73
C ILE A 253 21.03 -16.49 -15.43
N GLN A 254 21.17 -15.18 -15.47
CA GLN A 254 20.78 -14.33 -14.34
C GLN A 254 19.26 -14.27 -14.24
N ILE A 255 18.75 -14.51 -13.03
CA ILE A 255 17.32 -14.41 -12.73
C ILE A 255 17.17 -13.41 -11.59
N GLY A 256 16.31 -12.41 -11.79
CA GLY A 256 16.09 -11.33 -10.84
C GLY A 256 14.62 -11.00 -10.62
N LEU A 257 14.39 -10.16 -9.62
CA LEU A 257 13.10 -9.50 -9.39
C LEU A 257 13.27 -8.00 -9.61
N GLU A 258 12.36 -7.41 -10.34
CA GLU A 258 12.21 -5.96 -10.47
C GLU A 258 11.18 -5.47 -9.47
N ILE A 259 11.47 -4.34 -8.85
CA ILE A 259 10.56 -3.59 -8.00
C ILE A 259 10.37 -2.24 -8.66
N ASP A 260 9.18 -2.03 -9.20
CA ASP A 260 8.84 -0.81 -9.91
C ASP A 260 8.45 0.34 -8.95
N SER A 261 8.01 1.45 -9.51
CA SER A 261 7.72 2.68 -8.80
C SER A 261 6.55 2.59 -7.81
N TRP A 262 6.54 3.49 -6.86
CA TRP A 262 5.49 3.60 -5.86
C TRP A 262 4.34 4.48 -6.39
N GLU A 263 3.39 3.87 -7.11
CA GLU A 263 2.43 4.62 -7.94
C GLU A 263 1.02 4.76 -7.35
N VAL A 264 0.69 4.04 -6.30
CA VAL A 264 -0.67 4.01 -5.75
C VAL A 264 -0.91 4.98 -4.60
N GLY A 265 -0.13 6.04 -4.57
CA GLY A 265 -0.17 7.04 -3.52
C GLY A 265 0.77 6.74 -2.37
N MET A 266 0.76 7.61 -1.39
CA MET A 266 1.63 7.51 -0.22
C MET A 266 0.83 7.02 0.99
N GLN A 267 1.43 6.11 1.74
CA GLN A 267 0.95 5.79 3.07
C GLN A 267 1.58 6.79 4.06
N ASN A 268 0.86 7.08 5.13
CA ASN A 268 1.29 8.02 6.18
C ASN A 268 1.34 7.38 7.56
N TRP A 269 1.44 6.09 7.58
CA TRP A 269 1.56 5.28 8.78
C TRP A 269 2.80 4.40 8.70
#